data_481d038ac2474895a606893ffc8b70d3
#
_entry.id   481d038ac2474895a606893ffc8b70d3
#
_cell.length_a   1.000
_cell.length_b   1.000
_cell.length_c   1.000
_cell.angle_alpha   90.00
_cell.angle_beta   90.00
_cell.angle_gamma   90.00
#
_symmetry.space_group_name_H-M   'P 1'
#
loop_
_entity.id
_entity.type
_entity.pdbx_description
1 polymer ?
#
loop_
_entity_poly.entity_id
_entity_poly.type
_entity_poly.pdbx_seq_one_letter_code
_entity_poly.pdbx_strand_id
1 'polypeptide(L)'
;MYAVELHSLSKTYPGGKQAVKNVSLSLEPGEVFGFLGPNGAGKTTTVKLLNGMLTPTEGTCRVLGADPAREPEKVHAAAGVVTEHARMYDNLTGLQNLVFYAEIFGIPAEEAGRRASAQIGRASCRERV
;
A
#
# COMPACT_ATOMS: atom_id res chain seq x y z
N MET A 1 -6.11 6.49 -18.29
CA MET A 1 -6.42 6.63 -16.85
C MET A 1 -5.15 6.31 -16.06
N TYR A 2 -4.73 7.21 -15.22
CA TYR A 2 -3.54 7.01 -14.37
C TYR A 2 -3.82 5.99 -13.25
N ALA A 3 -2.79 5.25 -12.87
CA ALA A 3 -2.87 4.35 -11.72
C ALA A 3 -2.86 5.12 -10.41
N VAL A 4 -2.08 6.20 -10.35
CA VAL A 4 -2.02 7.13 -9.21
C VAL A 4 -2.02 8.55 -9.72
N GLU A 5 -2.79 9.43 -9.08
CA GLU A 5 -2.83 10.85 -9.36
C GLU A 5 -2.82 11.65 -8.05
N LEU A 6 -1.89 12.58 -7.95
CA LEU A 6 -1.80 13.54 -6.87
C LEU A 6 -1.90 14.95 -7.45
N HIS A 7 -2.78 15.77 -6.91
CA HIS A 7 -2.93 17.16 -7.33
C HIS A 7 -2.77 18.07 -6.11
N SER A 8 -1.67 18.83 -6.08
CA SER A 8 -1.34 19.79 -5.02
C SER A 8 -1.51 19.20 -3.61
N LEU A 9 -1.15 17.94 -3.45
CA LEU A 9 -1.39 17.18 -2.22
C LEU A 9 -0.54 17.74 -1.09
N SER A 10 -1.19 18.05 0.03
CA SER A 10 -0.51 18.52 1.24
C SER A 10 -1.07 17.81 2.47
N LYS A 11 -0.21 17.57 3.44
CA LYS A 11 -0.59 17.05 4.75
C LYS A 11 0.16 17.78 5.85
N THR A 12 -0.60 18.43 6.70
CA THR A 12 -0.13 19.06 7.94
C THR A 12 -0.76 18.32 9.12
N TYR A 13 0.07 17.86 10.04
CA TYR A 13 -0.38 17.21 11.27
C TYR A 13 -0.81 18.24 12.31
N PRO A 14 -1.69 17.86 13.27
CA PRO A 14 -1.95 18.68 14.44
C PRO A 14 -0.62 19.10 15.09
N GLY A 15 -0.49 20.39 15.43
CA GLY A 15 0.77 20.96 15.90
C GLY A 15 1.60 21.66 14.80
N GLY A 16 1.12 21.68 13.58
CA GLY A 16 1.67 22.48 12.48
C GLY A 16 2.81 21.84 11.68
N LYS A 17 3.15 20.58 11.97
CA LYS A 17 4.17 19.87 11.18
C LYS A 17 3.61 19.50 9.79
N GLN A 18 4.13 20.16 8.77
CA GLN A 18 3.81 19.86 7.39
C GLN A 18 4.70 18.71 6.88
N ALA A 19 4.10 17.53 6.68
CA ALA A 19 4.81 16.33 6.26
C ALA A 19 4.83 16.17 4.74
N VAL A 20 3.78 16.61 4.05
CA VAL A 20 3.69 16.63 2.58
C VAL A 20 3.30 18.03 2.15
N LYS A 21 3.99 18.58 1.16
CA LYS A 21 3.85 19.96 0.75
C LYS A 21 3.66 20.07 -0.76
N ASN A 22 2.44 20.36 -1.17
CA ASN A 22 2.06 20.67 -2.55
C ASN A 22 2.63 19.71 -3.60
N VAL A 23 2.44 18.41 -3.39
CA VAL A 23 2.96 17.38 -4.30
C VAL A 23 1.95 17.10 -5.40
N SER A 24 2.40 17.19 -6.64
CA SER A 24 1.65 16.77 -7.82
C SER A 24 2.43 15.71 -8.58
N LEU A 25 1.77 14.60 -8.90
CA LEU A 25 2.39 13.43 -9.52
C LEU A 25 1.30 12.61 -10.22
N SER A 26 1.64 12.05 -11.37
CA SER A 26 0.78 11.08 -12.06
C SER A 26 1.62 9.88 -12.48
N LEU A 27 1.14 8.68 -12.18
CA LEU A 27 1.79 7.41 -12.54
C LEU A 27 0.88 6.62 -13.48
N GLU A 28 1.45 6.10 -14.53
CA GLU A 28 0.75 5.24 -15.48
C GLU A 28 0.65 3.79 -14.99
N PRO A 29 -0.33 3.01 -15.46
CA PRO A 29 -0.37 1.58 -15.18
C PRO A 29 0.90 0.87 -15.66
N GLY A 30 1.45 -0.01 -14.82
CA GLY A 30 2.67 -0.77 -15.12
C GLY A 30 3.98 -0.03 -14.82
N GLU A 31 3.91 1.22 -14.40
CA GLU A 31 5.08 2.01 -14.02
C GLU A 31 5.64 1.57 -12.65
N VAL A 32 6.97 1.54 -12.54
CA VAL A 32 7.69 1.34 -11.28
C VAL A 32 8.25 2.69 -10.84
N PHE A 33 7.78 3.19 -9.72
CA PHE A 33 8.15 4.50 -9.20
C PHE A 33 8.89 4.39 -7.88
N GLY A 34 10.01 5.10 -7.75
CA GLY A 34 10.83 5.15 -6.55
C GLY A 34 10.59 6.42 -5.74
N PHE A 35 10.23 6.27 -4.47
CA PHE A 35 10.16 7.34 -3.49
C PHE A 35 11.46 7.40 -2.68
N LEU A 36 12.30 8.36 -2.97
CA LEU A 36 13.62 8.51 -2.33
C LEU A 36 13.67 9.80 -1.49
N GLY A 37 14.31 9.72 -0.36
CA GLY A 37 14.51 10.86 0.51
C GLY A 37 14.94 10.44 1.93
N PRO A 38 15.45 11.39 2.74
CA PRO A 38 15.81 11.14 4.12
C PRO A 38 14.60 10.84 5.00
N ASN A 39 14.84 10.33 6.21
CA ASN A 39 13.79 10.17 7.21
C ASN A 39 13.11 11.51 7.50
N GLY A 40 11.77 11.51 7.54
CA GLY A 40 10.99 12.73 7.73
C GLY A 40 10.69 13.52 6.45
N ALA A 41 11.08 13.03 5.27
CA ALA A 41 10.79 13.69 3.98
C ALA A 41 9.31 13.57 3.54
N GLY A 42 8.47 12.83 4.26
CA GLY A 42 7.05 12.65 3.93
C GLY A 42 6.72 11.38 3.14
N LYS A 43 7.67 10.48 2.92
CA LYS A 43 7.46 9.22 2.19
C LYS A 43 6.34 8.36 2.81
N THR A 44 6.47 8.04 4.09
CA THR A 44 5.47 7.25 4.82
C THR A 44 4.11 7.94 4.88
N THR A 45 4.09 9.25 5.08
CA THR A 45 2.85 10.04 5.07
C THR A 45 2.16 9.97 3.71
N THR A 46 2.92 10.08 2.62
CA THR A 46 2.37 9.98 1.27
C THR A 46 1.76 8.59 1.03
N VAL A 47 2.44 7.52 1.40
CA VAL A 47 1.90 6.16 1.30
C VAL A 47 0.61 5.98 2.11
N LYS A 48 0.56 6.55 3.32
CA LYS A 48 -0.65 6.53 4.15
C LYS A 48 -1.82 7.30 3.54
N LEU A 49 -1.55 8.41 2.86
CA LEU A 49 -2.56 9.17 2.12
C LEU A 49 -3.09 8.36 0.93
N LEU A 50 -2.21 7.73 0.16
CA LEU A 50 -2.57 6.86 -0.97
C LEU A 50 -3.39 5.64 -0.54
N ASN A 51 -3.17 5.16 0.67
CA ASN A 51 -3.89 4.00 1.21
C ASN A 51 -5.15 4.37 2.01
N GLY A 52 -5.50 5.64 2.09
CA GLY A 52 -6.69 6.08 2.84
C GLY A 52 -6.57 6.02 4.37
N MET A 53 -5.39 5.76 4.90
CA MET A 53 -5.14 5.78 6.34
C MET A 53 -5.06 7.21 6.90
N LEU A 54 -4.85 8.17 6.04
CA LEU A 54 -4.83 9.61 6.34
C LEU A 54 -5.66 10.36 5.31
N THR A 55 -6.28 11.44 5.75
CA THR A 55 -6.96 12.39 4.87
C THR A 55 -6.02 13.56 4.55
N PRO A 56 -5.93 14.01 3.30
CA PRO A 56 -5.17 15.21 2.95
C PRO A 56 -5.68 16.44 3.70
N THR A 57 -4.78 17.36 4.01
CA THR A 57 -5.15 18.70 4.51
C THR A 57 -5.59 19.58 3.35
N GLU A 58 -4.86 19.47 2.23
CA GLU A 58 -5.18 20.16 0.98
C GLU A 58 -4.88 19.27 -0.22
N GLY A 59 -5.48 19.60 -1.35
CA GLY A 59 -5.31 18.85 -2.59
C GLY A 59 -6.11 17.56 -2.62
N THR A 60 -5.85 16.75 -3.65
CA THR A 60 -6.56 15.48 -3.87
C THR A 60 -5.59 14.38 -4.24
N CYS A 61 -5.97 13.14 -3.96
CA CYS A 61 -5.30 11.99 -4.53
C CYS A 61 -6.32 10.97 -5.05
N ARG A 62 -5.92 10.21 -6.07
CA ARG A 62 -6.68 9.11 -6.61
C ARG A 62 -5.79 7.90 -6.83
N VAL A 63 -6.30 6.74 -6.54
CA VAL A 63 -5.65 5.45 -6.81
C VAL A 63 -6.64 4.62 -7.63
N LEU A 64 -6.25 4.26 -8.84
CA LEU A 64 -7.12 3.56 -9.80
C LEU A 64 -8.50 4.21 -9.96
N GLY A 65 -8.53 5.54 -9.96
CA GLY A 65 -9.74 6.35 -10.09
C GLY A 65 -10.54 6.55 -8.80
N ALA A 66 -10.26 5.81 -7.73
CA ALA A 66 -10.92 5.96 -6.43
C ALA A 66 -10.24 7.01 -5.55
N ASP A 67 -11.01 7.71 -4.73
CA ASP A 67 -10.50 8.61 -3.70
C ASP A 67 -10.22 7.81 -2.42
N PRO A 68 -8.95 7.66 -1.99
CA PRO A 68 -8.64 6.84 -0.82
C PRO A 68 -9.27 7.31 0.48
N ALA A 69 -9.53 8.61 0.61
CA ALA A 69 -10.14 9.16 1.82
C ALA A 69 -11.64 8.91 1.90
N ARG A 70 -12.30 8.76 0.76
CA ARG A 70 -13.75 8.55 0.66
C ARG A 70 -14.14 7.11 0.37
N GLU A 71 -13.29 6.40 -0.37
CA GLU A 71 -13.55 5.05 -0.88
C GLU A 71 -12.36 4.11 -0.57
N PRO A 72 -11.90 4.06 0.71
CA PRO A 72 -10.71 3.26 1.07
C PRO A 72 -10.86 1.79 0.72
N GLU A 73 -12.06 1.24 0.81
CA GLU A 73 -12.34 -0.17 0.50
C GLU A 73 -12.04 -0.51 -0.96
N LYS A 74 -12.34 0.40 -1.91
CA LYS A 74 -12.02 0.21 -3.32
C LYS A 74 -10.50 0.19 -3.56
N VAL A 75 -9.79 1.06 -2.88
CA VAL A 75 -8.33 1.10 -2.95
C VAL A 75 -7.72 -0.16 -2.35
N HIS A 76 -8.18 -0.56 -1.17
CA HIS A 76 -7.67 -1.76 -0.49
C HIS A 76 -7.95 -3.05 -1.27
N ALA A 77 -9.07 -3.12 -2.00
CA ALA A 77 -9.37 -4.28 -2.85
C ALA A 77 -8.41 -4.41 -4.06
N ALA A 78 -7.80 -3.31 -4.48
CA ALA A 78 -6.97 -3.25 -5.69
C ALA A 78 -5.47 -3.04 -5.41
N ALA A 79 -5.10 -2.66 -4.17
CA ALA A 79 -3.73 -2.32 -3.81
C ALA A 79 -3.25 -3.15 -2.61
N GLY A 80 -2.00 -3.59 -2.68
CA GLY A 80 -1.30 -4.21 -1.55
C GLY A 80 -0.27 -3.24 -0.97
N VAL A 81 -0.17 -3.18 0.35
CA VAL A 81 0.79 -2.33 1.06
C VAL A 81 1.64 -3.17 2.00
N VAL A 82 2.96 -3.05 1.87
CA VAL A 82 3.92 -3.60 2.82
C VAL A 82 4.47 -2.44 3.64
N THR A 83 4.19 -2.46 4.93
CA THR A 83 4.65 -1.42 5.86
C THR A 83 5.96 -1.81 6.51
N GLU A 84 6.69 -0.82 7.05
CA GLU A 84 7.94 -1.01 7.79
C GLU A 84 7.78 -1.95 9.00
N HIS A 85 6.61 -1.95 9.61
CA HIS A 85 6.27 -2.77 10.76
C HIS A 85 5.24 -3.86 10.44
N ALA A 86 5.23 -4.34 9.19
CA ALA A 86 4.38 -5.45 8.82
C ALA A 86 4.71 -6.66 9.71
N ARG A 87 3.77 -7.03 10.57
CA ARG A 87 3.90 -8.20 11.45
C ARG A 87 3.05 -9.34 10.90
N MET A 88 3.67 -10.48 10.82
CA MET A 88 3.00 -11.74 10.59
C MET A 88 2.64 -12.39 11.93
N TYR A 89 1.73 -13.33 11.93
CA TYR A 89 1.44 -14.14 13.11
C TYR A 89 2.58 -15.15 13.33
N ASP A 90 3.28 -15.01 14.45
CA ASP A 90 4.47 -15.81 14.76
C ASP A 90 4.17 -17.30 14.96
N ASN A 91 2.94 -17.61 15.35
CA ASN A 91 2.46 -18.99 15.54
C ASN A 91 1.96 -19.65 14.24
N LEU A 92 2.00 -18.95 13.12
CA LEU A 92 1.64 -19.47 11.82
C LEU A 92 2.87 -19.56 10.92
N THR A 93 2.90 -20.53 10.02
CA THR A 93 3.92 -20.58 8.97
C THR A 93 3.72 -19.43 7.97
N GLY A 94 4.72 -19.14 7.13
CA GLY A 94 4.59 -18.14 6.06
C GLY A 94 3.41 -18.45 5.13
N LEU A 95 3.23 -19.71 4.75
CA LEU A 95 2.09 -20.16 3.94
C LEU A 95 0.76 -19.89 4.65
N GLN A 96 0.64 -20.25 5.91
CA GLN A 96 -0.58 -20.05 6.70
C GLN A 96 -0.92 -18.56 6.86
N ASN A 97 0.08 -17.73 7.08
CA ASN A 97 -0.10 -16.26 7.10
C ASN A 97 -0.69 -15.75 5.79
N LEU A 98 -0.11 -16.13 4.65
CA LEU A 98 -0.57 -15.68 3.34
C LEU A 98 -1.99 -16.17 3.04
N VAL A 99 -2.30 -17.43 3.34
CA VAL A 99 -3.64 -17.98 3.16
C VAL A 99 -4.66 -17.26 4.04
N PHE A 100 -4.33 -17.03 5.31
CA PHE A 100 -5.19 -16.31 6.25
C PHE A 100 -5.57 -14.91 5.74
N TYR A 101 -4.58 -14.12 5.30
CA TYR A 101 -4.86 -12.80 4.76
C TYR A 101 -5.63 -12.86 3.44
N ALA A 102 -5.33 -13.81 2.56
CA ALA A 102 -6.05 -13.97 1.31
C ALA A 102 -7.54 -14.29 1.55
N GLU A 103 -7.86 -15.12 2.53
CA GLU A 103 -9.24 -15.45 2.91
C GLU A 103 -9.99 -14.23 3.47
N ILE A 104 -9.31 -13.37 4.24
CA ILE A 104 -9.90 -12.09 4.71
C ILE A 104 -10.32 -11.21 3.52
N PHE A 105 -9.56 -11.23 2.42
CA PHE A 105 -9.90 -10.51 1.19
C PHE A 105 -10.86 -11.29 0.28
N GLY A 106 -11.47 -12.35 0.76
CA GLY A 106 -12.52 -13.10 0.07
C GLY A 106 -12.02 -14.09 -0.97
N ILE A 107 -10.72 -14.43 -0.97
CA ILE A 107 -10.17 -15.47 -1.84
C ILE A 107 -10.47 -16.83 -1.22
N PRO A 108 -11.09 -17.78 -1.95
CA PRO A 108 -11.36 -19.13 -1.43
C PRO A 108 -10.07 -19.83 -0.99
N ALA A 109 -10.14 -20.64 0.08
CA ALA A 109 -8.98 -21.26 0.71
C ALA A 109 -8.09 -22.08 -0.26
N GLU A 110 -8.69 -22.82 -1.19
CA GLU A 110 -7.96 -23.60 -2.20
C GLU A 110 -7.16 -22.68 -3.14
N GLU A 111 -7.77 -21.63 -3.65
CA GLU A 111 -7.13 -20.63 -4.50
C GLU A 111 -6.07 -19.84 -3.73
N ALA A 112 -6.34 -19.50 -2.48
CA ALA A 112 -5.40 -18.82 -1.59
C ALA A 112 -4.14 -19.67 -1.38
N GLY A 113 -4.31 -20.98 -1.13
CA GLY A 113 -3.19 -21.91 -0.98
C GLY A 113 -2.34 -22.01 -2.24
N ARG A 114 -2.97 -22.10 -3.40
CA ARG A 114 -2.28 -22.16 -4.70
C ARG A 114 -1.48 -20.88 -4.98
N ARG A 115 -2.09 -19.71 -4.80
CA ARG A 115 -1.43 -18.42 -5.01
C ARG A 115 -0.30 -18.19 -4.02
N ALA A 116 -0.52 -18.50 -2.74
CA ALA A 116 0.48 -18.32 -1.70
C ALA A 116 1.71 -19.21 -1.95
N SER A 117 1.53 -20.48 -2.31
CA SER A 117 2.63 -21.39 -2.65
C SER A 117 3.44 -20.87 -3.85
N ALA A 118 2.79 -20.34 -4.89
CA ALA A 118 3.45 -19.76 -6.05
C ALA A 118 4.29 -18.53 -5.67
N GLN A 119 3.80 -17.67 -4.78
CA GLN A 119 4.54 -16.48 -4.33
C GLN A 119 5.74 -16.85 -3.46
N ILE A 120 5.60 -17.81 -2.56
CA ILE A 120 6.72 -18.31 -1.76
C ILE A 120 7.82 -18.88 -2.67
N GLY A 121 7.45 -19.62 -3.71
CA GLY A 121 8.38 -20.15 -4.68
C GLY A 121 9.15 -19.04 -5.45
N ARG A 122 8.51 -17.92 -5.72
CA ARG A 122 9.15 -16.75 -6.38
C ARG A 122 10.07 -15.96 -5.47
N ALA A 123 9.82 -15.95 -4.17
CA ALA A 123 10.57 -15.17 -3.18
C ALA A 123 11.98 -15.70 -2.91
N SER A 124 12.52 -16.61 -3.74
CA SER A 124 13.88 -17.14 -3.64
C SER A 124 14.25 -17.71 -2.27
N CYS A 125 13.30 -18.28 -1.56
CA CYS A 125 13.60 -19.03 -0.33
C CYS A 125 14.35 -20.35 -0.62
N ARG A 126 15.07 -20.43 -1.76
CA ARG A 126 15.80 -21.62 -2.23
C ARG A 126 17.00 -21.99 -1.39
N GLU A 127 17.43 -21.14 -0.47
CA GLU A 127 18.72 -21.34 0.21
C GLU A 127 18.60 -21.64 1.70
N ARG A 128 17.47 -22.12 2.18
CA ARG A 128 17.38 -22.63 3.55
C ARG A 128 16.81 -24.05 3.54
N VAL A 129 17.63 -24.91 3.06
CA VAL A 129 17.52 -26.32 3.38
C VAL A 129 18.57 -26.63 4.43
#